data_4c51285925966b94cf04659dee129928
#
_entry.id   4c51285925966b94cf04659dee129928
#
_cell.length_a   1.000
_cell.length_b   1.000
_cell.length_c   1.000
_cell.angle_alpha   90.00
_cell.angle_beta   90.00
_cell.angle_gamma   90.00
#
_symmetry.space_group_name_H-M   'P 1'
#
loop_
_entity.id
_entity.type
_entity.pdbx_description
1 polymer ?
#
loop_
_entity_poly.entity_id
_entity_poly.type
_entity_poly.pdbx_seq_one_letter_code
_entity_poly.pdbx_strand_id
1 'polypeptide(L)'
;MSGNSDVVFIDIHCHDSANQTGLALISFDLSEFDQQIAEKQFYSLGLHPWFIERQDWQAGLQAIVNHRNLLAIGECGLDKAISTPLAEQLAVFEQQIQLAKQWNKPLIIHCVRAFNELIQPLRVHGSYANSERWTSSPR
;
A
#
# COMPACT_ATOMS: atom_id res chain seq x y z
N MET A 1 3.35 15.84 -30.34
CA MET A 1 4.42 16.20 -29.40
C MET A 1 5.14 14.95 -28.97
N SER A 2 6.33 14.80 -29.42
CA SER A 2 7.22 13.75 -28.95
C SER A 2 7.89 14.24 -27.67
N GLY A 3 7.27 14.01 -26.54
CA GLY A 3 7.99 14.10 -25.30
C GLY A 3 8.91 12.90 -25.17
N ASN A 4 10.23 13.09 -25.09
CA ASN A 4 11.09 12.08 -24.56
C ASN A 4 10.62 11.81 -23.13
N SER A 5 9.86 10.73 -22.97
CA SER A 5 9.62 10.22 -21.64
C SER A 5 10.92 9.55 -21.20
N ASP A 6 11.76 10.30 -20.53
CA ASP A 6 12.83 9.69 -19.77
C ASP A 6 12.19 8.72 -18.79
N VAL A 7 12.55 7.45 -18.92
CA VAL A 7 12.05 6.43 -18.01
C VAL A 7 12.70 6.71 -16.65
N VAL A 8 11.91 7.32 -15.77
CA VAL A 8 12.34 7.53 -14.39
C VAL A 8 12.04 6.23 -13.63
N PHE A 9 13.09 5.57 -13.19
CA PHE A 9 12.92 4.43 -12.29
C PHE A 9 12.56 4.95 -10.91
N ILE A 10 11.39 4.54 -10.43
CA ILE A 10 10.93 4.84 -9.07
C ILE A 10 10.98 3.55 -8.28
N ASP A 11 11.75 3.52 -7.21
CA ASP A 11 11.67 2.43 -6.25
C ASP A 11 10.42 2.62 -5.39
N ILE A 12 9.40 1.81 -5.67
CA ILE A 12 8.11 1.91 -4.99
C ILE A 12 8.02 1.06 -3.72
N HIS A 13 9.07 0.38 -3.35
CA HIS A 13 9.08 -0.47 -2.15
C HIS A 13 10.44 -0.42 -1.46
N CYS A 14 10.63 0.58 -0.64
CA CYS A 14 11.85 0.78 0.11
C CYS A 14 11.54 0.91 1.61
N HIS A 15 12.33 0.23 2.43
CA HIS A 15 12.22 0.31 3.89
C HIS A 15 13.34 1.16 4.51
N ASP A 16 14.30 1.60 3.72
CA ASP A 16 15.43 2.36 4.20
C ASP A 16 15.55 3.70 3.46
N SER A 17 15.55 4.76 4.22
CA SER A 17 15.73 6.12 3.71
C SER A 17 17.18 6.54 3.54
N ALA A 18 18.14 5.77 4.06
CA ALA A 18 19.51 6.25 4.25
C ALA A 18 20.38 6.24 2.99
N ASN A 19 20.01 5.51 1.93
CA ASN A 19 20.84 5.30 0.75
C ASN A 19 20.21 5.72 -0.57
N GLN A 20 19.36 6.75 -0.56
CA GLN A 20 18.55 7.03 -1.72
C GLN A 20 19.16 8.12 -2.61
N THR A 21 19.65 7.70 -3.76
CA THR A 21 20.02 8.58 -4.86
C THR A 21 18.91 8.55 -5.92
N GLY A 22 17.72 9.05 -5.61
CA GLY A 22 16.63 9.05 -6.58
C GLY A 22 15.25 9.15 -5.95
N LEU A 23 14.23 9.03 -6.78
CA LEU A 23 12.85 9.00 -6.33
C LEU A 23 12.55 7.61 -5.75
N ALA A 24 12.35 7.55 -4.45
CA ALA A 24 11.95 6.34 -3.78
C ALA A 24 10.71 6.58 -2.94
N LEU A 25 9.89 5.56 -2.87
CA LEU A 25 8.70 5.51 -2.04
C LEU A 25 9.00 4.66 -0.81
N ILE A 26 9.03 5.28 0.37
CA ILE A 26 9.21 4.54 1.60
C ILE A 26 7.89 3.86 1.96
N SER A 27 7.96 2.56 2.23
CA SER A 27 6.79 1.80 2.67
C SER A 27 6.74 1.75 4.19
N PHE A 28 5.72 2.38 4.77
CA PHE A 28 5.45 2.29 6.20
C PHE A 28 4.31 1.33 6.47
N ASP A 29 4.50 0.42 7.43
CA ASP A 29 3.36 -0.11 8.15
C ASP A 29 2.85 0.93 9.13
N LEU A 30 1.54 0.96 9.35
CA LEU A 30 0.92 1.90 10.27
C LEU A 30 1.51 1.82 11.70
N SER A 31 1.98 0.63 12.10
CA SER A 31 2.65 0.41 13.38
C SER A 31 4.02 1.09 13.50
N GLU A 32 4.65 1.41 12.37
CA GLU A 32 6.02 1.94 12.30
C GLU A 32 6.08 3.32 11.65
N PHE A 33 4.96 4.01 11.57
CA PHE A 33 4.89 5.31 10.91
C PHE A 33 5.77 6.35 11.59
N ASP A 34 6.65 6.97 10.81
CA ASP A 34 7.51 8.07 11.27
C ASP A 34 7.15 9.36 10.56
N GLN A 35 6.58 10.29 11.30
CA GLN A 35 6.14 11.56 10.76
C GLN A 35 7.29 12.44 10.26
N GLN A 36 8.46 12.39 10.89
CA GLN A 36 9.61 13.20 10.46
C GLN A 36 10.11 12.76 9.08
N ILE A 37 10.14 11.46 8.83
CA ILE A 37 10.48 10.92 7.51
C ILE A 37 9.38 11.24 6.51
N ALA A 38 8.12 11.08 6.90
CA ALA A 38 6.97 11.32 6.04
C ALA A 38 6.88 12.77 5.54
N GLU A 39 7.35 13.73 6.31
CA GLU A 39 7.38 15.14 5.91
C GLU A 39 8.43 15.46 4.84
N LYS A 40 9.45 14.62 4.71
CA LYS A 40 10.59 14.84 3.83
C LYS A 40 10.63 13.98 2.59
N GLN A 41 9.89 12.88 2.57
CA GLN A 41 9.96 11.88 1.53
C GLN A 41 8.57 11.39 1.12
N PHE A 42 8.42 10.95 -0.12
CA PHE A 42 7.23 10.26 -0.56
C PHE A 42 7.13 8.89 0.13
N TYR A 43 5.91 8.50 0.50
CA TYR A 43 5.70 7.26 1.21
C TYR A 43 4.36 6.61 0.85
N SER A 44 4.28 5.32 1.10
CA SER A 44 3.04 4.57 1.21
C SER A 44 2.77 4.24 2.66
N LEU A 45 1.51 4.09 2.99
CA LEU A 45 1.10 3.71 4.33
C LEU A 45 -0.06 2.71 4.24
N GLY A 46 0.04 1.65 5.01
CA GLY A 46 -0.98 0.63 5.08
C GLY A 46 -0.83 -0.26 6.29
N LEU A 47 -1.70 -1.24 6.37
CA LEU A 47 -1.63 -2.29 7.37
C LEU A 47 -1.30 -3.60 6.69
N HIS A 48 -0.06 -4.02 6.84
CA HIS A 48 0.44 -5.28 6.32
C HIS A 48 -0.26 -6.46 7.00
N PRO A 49 -0.57 -7.55 6.29
CA PRO A 49 -1.26 -8.70 6.88
C PRO A 49 -0.57 -9.29 8.12
N TRP A 50 0.73 -9.09 8.26
CA TRP A 50 1.46 -9.54 9.45
C TRP A 50 1.13 -8.75 10.72
N PHE A 51 0.53 -7.57 10.61
CA PHE A 51 0.36 -6.61 11.72
C PHE A 51 -1.10 -6.15 11.88
N ILE A 52 -2.07 -6.91 11.41
CA ILE A 52 -3.48 -6.51 11.37
C ILE A 52 -4.19 -6.52 12.73
N GLU A 53 -3.55 -6.94 13.78
CA GLU A 53 -4.14 -6.95 15.14
C GLU A 53 -4.32 -5.55 15.74
N ARG A 54 -3.84 -4.53 15.07
CA ARG A 54 -3.96 -3.16 15.52
C ARG A 54 -5.39 -2.65 15.36
N GLN A 55 -6.00 -2.19 16.46
CA GLN A 55 -7.43 -1.88 16.48
C GLN A 55 -7.81 -0.54 15.83
N ASP A 56 -6.95 0.47 15.88
CA ASP A 56 -7.28 1.84 15.46
C ASP A 56 -6.69 2.24 14.11
N TRP A 57 -6.42 1.27 13.25
CA TRP A 57 -5.72 1.54 11.99
C TRP A 57 -6.48 2.46 11.04
N GLN A 58 -7.81 2.41 11.00
CA GLN A 58 -8.61 3.31 10.16
C GLN A 58 -8.46 4.77 10.59
N ALA A 59 -8.55 5.03 11.88
CA ALA A 59 -8.35 6.38 12.41
C ALA A 59 -6.93 6.88 12.13
N GLY A 60 -5.94 6.01 12.29
CA GLY A 60 -4.55 6.33 11.97
C GLY A 60 -4.33 6.70 10.50
N LEU A 61 -4.89 5.92 9.59
CA LEU A 61 -4.83 6.24 8.15
C LEU A 61 -5.56 7.55 7.82
N GLN A 62 -6.75 7.74 8.36
CA GLN A 62 -7.52 8.96 8.10
C GLN A 62 -6.83 10.23 8.62
N ALA A 63 -6.08 10.13 9.70
CA ALA A 63 -5.36 11.26 10.26
C ALA A 63 -4.27 11.81 9.31
N ILE A 64 -3.77 10.98 8.42
CA ILE A 64 -2.67 11.34 7.52
C ILE A 64 -3.04 11.35 6.04
N VAL A 65 -4.31 11.06 5.70
CA VAL A 65 -4.77 10.93 4.32
C VAL A 65 -4.48 12.17 3.46
N ASN A 66 -4.54 13.35 4.05
CA ASN A 66 -4.32 14.60 3.34
C ASN A 66 -2.85 15.02 3.30
N HIS A 67 -1.95 14.17 3.79
CA HIS A 67 -0.53 14.49 3.74
C HIS A 67 -0.03 14.40 2.29
N ARG A 68 0.57 15.50 1.82
CA ARG A 68 1.00 15.62 0.41
C ARG A 68 1.97 14.56 -0.07
N ASN A 69 2.74 13.96 0.83
CA ASN A 69 3.74 12.97 0.50
C ASN A 69 3.21 11.53 0.54
N LEU A 70 1.96 11.33 0.94
CA LEU A 70 1.30 10.02 0.85
C LEU A 70 0.88 9.75 -0.59
N LEU A 71 1.55 8.84 -1.27
CA LEU A 71 1.29 8.55 -2.68
C LEU A 71 0.48 7.26 -2.91
N ALA A 72 0.49 6.33 -1.96
CA ALA A 72 -0.17 5.04 -2.12
C ALA A 72 -0.64 4.50 -0.78
N ILE A 73 -1.66 3.64 -0.82
CA ILE A 73 -2.10 2.84 0.32
C ILE A 73 -1.45 1.46 0.22
N GLY A 74 -0.80 1.05 1.26
CA GLY A 74 -0.08 -0.22 1.35
C GLY A 74 1.25 -0.06 2.08
N GLU A 75 1.91 -1.13 2.31
CA GLU A 75 1.67 -2.47 1.79
C GLU A 75 0.48 -3.12 2.50
N CYS A 76 -0.45 -3.67 1.75
CA CYS A 76 -1.66 -4.34 2.25
C CYS A 76 -1.94 -5.59 1.40
N GLY A 77 -2.68 -6.53 1.90
CA GLY A 77 -3.03 -7.71 1.12
C GLY A 77 -3.21 -8.97 1.94
N LEU A 78 -2.77 -10.09 1.39
CA LEU A 78 -3.00 -11.42 1.93
C LEU A 78 -1.72 -12.25 1.96
N ASP A 79 -1.56 -13.01 3.03
CA ASP A 79 -0.44 -13.93 3.20
C ASP A 79 -0.92 -15.23 3.84
N LYS A 80 -0.97 -16.32 3.07
CA LYS A 80 -1.34 -17.63 3.57
C LYS A 80 -0.24 -18.35 4.34
N ALA A 81 0.97 -17.81 4.34
CA ALA A 81 2.10 -18.38 5.08
C ALA A 81 2.10 -18.03 6.57
N ILE A 82 1.22 -17.13 7.00
CA ILE A 82 1.11 -16.70 8.40
C ILE A 82 -0.09 -17.34 9.09
N SER A 83 -0.08 -17.32 10.43
CA SER A 83 -1.13 -17.95 11.24
C SER A 83 -2.43 -17.15 11.32
N THR A 84 -2.41 -15.86 11.02
CA THR A 84 -3.62 -15.02 11.04
C THR A 84 -4.65 -15.55 10.05
N PRO A 85 -5.91 -15.78 10.48
CA PRO A 85 -6.94 -16.33 9.60
C PRO A 85 -7.16 -15.49 8.35
N LEU A 86 -7.30 -16.15 7.20
CA LEU A 86 -7.49 -15.47 5.92
C LEU A 86 -8.71 -14.57 5.91
N ALA A 87 -9.79 -14.96 6.60
CA ALA A 87 -11.00 -14.15 6.70
C ALA A 87 -10.75 -12.79 7.37
N GLU A 88 -9.91 -12.75 8.40
CA GLU A 88 -9.51 -11.50 9.05
C GLU A 88 -8.65 -10.65 8.13
N GLN A 89 -7.70 -11.26 7.44
CA GLN A 89 -6.87 -10.58 6.47
C GLN A 89 -7.70 -9.97 5.33
N LEU A 90 -8.68 -10.70 4.82
CA LEU A 90 -9.61 -10.23 3.78
C LEU A 90 -10.41 -9.02 4.23
N ALA A 91 -10.97 -9.06 5.45
CA ALA A 91 -11.75 -7.94 5.98
C ALA A 91 -10.92 -6.65 6.05
N VAL A 92 -9.69 -6.73 6.53
CA VAL A 92 -8.78 -5.58 6.62
C VAL A 92 -8.34 -5.12 5.23
N PHE A 93 -8.05 -6.04 4.34
CA PHE A 93 -7.68 -5.70 2.97
C PHE A 93 -8.80 -4.98 2.21
N GLU A 94 -10.02 -5.47 2.31
CA GLU A 94 -11.19 -4.84 1.67
C GLU A 94 -11.40 -3.40 2.15
N GLN A 95 -11.22 -3.15 3.43
CA GLN A 95 -11.32 -1.79 3.96
C GLN A 95 -10.24 -0.86 3.42
N GLN A 96 -9.03 -1.36 3.23
CA GLN A 96 -7.95 -0.57 2.62
C GLN A 96 -8.21 -0.32 1.13
N ILE A 97 -8.78 -1.27 0.41
CA ILE A 97 -9.24 -1.05 -0.97
C ILE A 97 -10.24 0.11 -1.02
N GLN A 98 -11.23 0.11 -0.13
CA GLN A 98 -12.23 1.16 -0.07
C GLN A 98 -11.62 2.53 0.24
N LEU A 99 -10.68 2.60 1.16
CA LEU A 99 -9.97 3.83 1.47
C LEU A 99 -9.15 4.34 0.28
N ALA A 100 -8.43 3.46 -0.38
CA ALA A 100 -7.64 3.81 -1.56
C ALA A 100 -8.54 4.34 -2.68
N LYS A 101 -9.70 3.74 -2.87
CA LYS A 101 -10.71 4.22 -3.81
C LYS A 101 -11.26 5.59 -3.42
N GLN A 102 -11.64 5.76 -2.16
CA GLN A 102 -12.18 7.01 -1.64
C GLN A 102 -11.19 8.17 -1.79
N TRP A 103 -9.92 7.92 -1.56
CA TRP A 103 -8.86 8.92 -1.61
C TRP A 103 -8.16 9.02 -2.96
N ASN A 104 -8.58 8.21 -3.91
CA ASN A 104 -7.98 8.13 -5.25
C ASN A 104 -6.48 7.86 -5.21
N LYS A 105 -6.06 6.91 -4.36
CA LYS A 105 -4.67 6.47 -4.23
C LYS A 105 -4.50 5.07 -4.81
N PRO A 106 -3.36 4.76 -5.43
CA PRO A 106 -3.05 3.40 -5.83
C PRO A 106 -2.80 2.50 -4.61
N LEU A 107 -2.89 1.20 -4.82
CA LEU A 107 -2.58 0.18 -3.83
C LEU A 107 -1.20 -0.42 -4.10
N ILE A 108 -0.44 -0.67 -3.03
CA ILE A 108 0.73 -1.55 -3.06
C ILE A 108 0.34 -2.83 -2.35
N ILE A 109 0.40 -3.95 -3.08
CA ILE A 109 -0.19 -5.20 -2.64
C ILE A 109 0.87 -6.23 -2.28
N HIS A 110 0.73 -6.78 -1.09
CA HIS A 110 1.43 -7.97 -0.62
C HIS A 110 0.57 -9.21 -0.89
N CYS A 111 1.09 -10.18 -1.61
CA CYS A 111 0.37 -11.39 -1.92
C CYS A 111 1.28 -12.62 -1.82
N VAL A 112 1.02 -13.48 -0.86
CA VAL A 112 1.73 -14.74 -0.69
C VAL A 112 0.71 -15.89 -0.72
N ARG A 113 0.80 -16.72 -1.77
CA ARG A 113 -0.04 -17.91 -1.98
C ARG A 113 -1.55 -17.65 -1.96
N ALA A 114 -1.99 -16.41 -2.20
CA ALA A 114 -3.38 -15.99 -2.05
C ALA A 114 -3.90 -15.21 -3.26
N PHE A 115 -3.37 -15.44 -4.44
CA PHE A 115 -3.70 -14.67 -5.63
C PHE A 115 -5.19 -14.75 -6.00
N ASN A 116 -5.77 -15.93 -5.94
CA ASN A 116 -7.18 -16.12 -6.27
C ASN A 116 -8.11 -15.38 -5.30
N GLU A 117 -7.78 -15.44 -4.02
CA GLU A 117 -8.54 -14.75 -2.96
C GLU A 117 -8.36 -13.23 -3.02
N LEU A 118 -7.20 -12.78 -3.46
CA LEU A 118 -6.88 -11.37 -3.61
C LEU A 118 -7.68 -10.71 -4.75
N ILE A 119 -7.83 -11.40 -5.87
CA ILE A 119 -8.47 -10.84 -7.07
C ILE A 119 -9.96 -10.55 -6.85
N GLN A 120 -10.66 -11.37 -6.07
CA GLN A 120 -12.09 -11.19 -5.86
C GLN A 120 -12.46 -9.85 -5.25
N PRO A 121 -11.91 -9.42 -4.12
CA PRO A 121 -12.22 -8.11 -3.57
C PRO A 121 -11.82 -6.95 -4.51
N LEU A 122 -10.75 -7.09 -5.26
CA LEU A 122 -10.35 -6.08 -6.24
C LEU A 122 -11.39 -5.92 -7.36
N ARG A 123 -11.98 -7.02 -7.83
CA ARG A 123 -13.04 -7.00 -8.84
C ARG A 123 -14.36 -6.42 -8.31
N VAL A 124 -14.75 -6.82 -7.10
CA VAL A 124 -15.99 -6.36 -6.47
C VAL A 124 -15.98 -4.85 -6.26
N HIS A 125 -14.86 -4.29 -5.87
CA HIS A 125 -14.71 -2.85 -5.68
C HIS A 125 -14.46 -2.08 -6.99
N GLY A 126 -14.35 -2.76 -8.11
CA GLY A 126 -14.57 -2.30 -9.49
C GLY A 126 -13.59 -1.29 -10.09
N SER A 127 -12.90 -0.52 -9.26
CA SER A 127 -12.03 0.55 -9.74
C SER A 127 -10.59 0.11 -9.99
N TYR A 128 -10.27 -1.09 -9.58
CA TYR A 128 -8.92 -1.64 -9.66
C TYR A 128 -8.80 -2.76 -10.70
N ALA A 129 -9.76 -2.86 -11.58
CA ALA A 129 -9.67 -3.77 -12.71
C ALA A 129 -8.57 -3.40 -13.71
N ASN A 130 -8.13 -2.16 -13.68
CA ASN A 130 -7.03 -1.68 -14.50
C ASN A 130 -5.72 -1.77 -13.71
N SER A 131 -4.77 -2.48 -14.27
CA SER A 131 -3.43 -2.69 -13.72
C SER A 131 -2.66 -1.39 -13.40
N GLU A 132 -3.15 -0.26 -13.87
CA GLU A 132 -2.51 1.04 -13.65
C GLU A 132 -2.70 1.62 -12.25
N ARG A 133 -3.65 1.08 -11.47
CA ARG A 133 -3.99 1.62 -10.14
C ARG A 133 -3.45 0.83 -8.97
N TRP A 134 -2.79 -0.28 -9.22
CA TRP A 134 -2.21 -1.08 -8.17
C TRP A 134 -0.87 -1.68 -8.61
N THR A 135 -0.01 -1.92 -7.66
CA THR A 135 1.26 -2.61 -7.87
C THR A 135 1.40 -3.74 -6.88
N SER A 136 2.09 -4.79 -7.27
CA SER A 136 2.43 -5.88 -6.38
C SER A 136 3.85 -5.70 -5.85
N SER A 137 4.02 -5.95 -4.56
CA SER A 137 5.34 -5.99 -3.96
C SER A 137 6.02 -7.31 -4.33
N PRO A 138 7.22 -7.30 -4.90
CA PRO A 138 7.98 -8.53 -5.10
C PRO A 138 8.43 -9.10 -3.76
N ARG A 139 8.44 -10.39 -3.69
CA ARG A 139 9.05 -11.12 -2.59
C ARG A 139 10.34 -11.73 -2.99
#